data_7b28daf47e5e5cea4f7beccfcbdf3dd9
#
_entry.id   7b28daf47e5e5cea4f7beccfcbdf3dd9
#
_cell.length_a   1.000
_cell.length_b   1.000
_cell.length_c   1.000
_cell.angle_alpha   90.00
_cell.angle_beta   90.00
_cell.angle_gamma   90.00
#
_symmetry.space_group_name_H-M   'P 1'
#
loop_
_entity.id
_entity.type
_entity.pdbx_description
1 polymer ?
#
loop_
_entity_poly.entity_id
_entity_poly.type
_entity_poly.pdbx_seq_one_letter_code
_entity_poly.pdbx_strand_id
1 'polypeptide(L)'
;MNKPQGPKPRAFDPAEVSESNYTSYPPLHRAANQTRYNRRLGDHAGLTNFGVTLTRIIPGGQSSYRHAHSRQDEFVYVLEGEVVMETNAGAQVLTAGMCAGFPADCGDAHRFVNRTDKDVKLLVVGDRTAGDEISYPDVDMHAVLGADGAYKFTTKKGEPL
;
A
#
# COMPACT_ATOMS: atom_id res chain seq x y z
N MET A 1 -22.13 -14.70 -15.07
CA MET A 1 -21.87 -15.87 -14.19
C MET A 1 -20.36 -16.08 -14.17
N ASN A 2 -19.69 -15.71 -13.04
CA ASN A 2 -18.24 -15.99 -12.90
C ASN A 2 -18.07 -17.52 -12.82
N LYS A 3 -17.22 -18.09 -13.71
CA LYS A 3 -16.80 -19.49 -13.60
C LYS A 3 -16.19 -19.69 -12.21
N PRO A 4 -16.50 -20.83 -11.52
CA PRO A 4 -15.83 -21.14 -10.27
C PRO A 4 -14.33 -21.19 -10.56
N GLN A 5 -13.57 -20.30 -9.91
CA GLN A 5 -12.12 -20.36 -9.97
C GLN A 5 -11.70 -21.67 -9.31
N GLY A 6 -10.85 -22.46 -9.98
CA GLY A 6 -10.25 -23.65 -9.42
C GLY A 6 -9.48 -23.37 -8.13
N PRO A 7 -8.98 -24.40 -7.43
CA PRO A 7 -8.24 -24.20 -6.19
C PRO A 7 -7.04 -23.27 -6.42
N LYS A 8 -6.87 -22.32 -5.52
CA LYS A 8 -5.74 -21.38 -5.58
C LYS A 8 -4.40 -22.10 -5.31
N PRO A 9 -3.31 -21.72 -5.97
CA PRO A 9 -2.02 -22.35 -5.78
C PRO A 9 -1.53 -22.20 -4.33
N ARG A 10 -0.88 -23.23 -3.79
CA ARG A 10 -0.26 -23.18 -2.46
C ARG A 10 1.16 -22.62 -2.50
N ALA A 11 1.86 -22.85 -3.61
CA ALA A 11 3.18 -22.30 -3.88
C ALA A 11 3.21 -21.82 -5.34
N PHE A 12 3.83 -20.70 -5.59
CA PHE A 12 3.92 -20.07 -6.92
C PHE A 12 5.09 -19.10 -6.96
N ASP A 13 5.62 -18.84 -8.15
CA ASP A 13 6.60 -17.78 -8.35
C ASP A 13 5.87 -16.42 -8.37
N PRO A 14 6.31 -15.41 -7.59
CA PRO A 14 5.76 -14.07 -7.67
C PRO A 14 5.76 -13.47 -9.09
N ALA A 15 6.66 -13.92 -9.97
CA ALA A 15 6.71 -13.48 -11.36
C ALA A 15 5.47 -13.90 -12.17
N GLU A 16 4.76 -14.95 -11.75
CA GLU A 16 3.51 -15.40 -12.38
C GLU A 16 2.33 -14.46 -12.09
N VAL A 17 2.45 -13.61 -11.05
CA VAL A 17 1.41 -12.66 -10.68
C VAL A 17 1.60 -11.37 -11.45
N SER A 18 0.58 -10.95 -12.20
CA SER A 18 0.62 -9.72 -13.00
C SER A 18 0.98 -8.49 -12.16
N GLU A 19 1.92 -7.70 -12.66
CA GLU A 19 2.30 -6.42 -12.07
C GLU A 19 1.42 -5.29 -12.60
N SER A 20 0.99 -4.36 -11.72
CA SER A 20 0.14 -3.24 -12.09
C SER A 20 0.51 -2.00 -11.28
N ASN A 21 0.51 -0.83 -11.92
CA ASN A 21 0.60 0.48 -11.27
C ASN A 21 -0.78 1.14 -11.08
N TYR A 22 -1.85 0.35 -11.19
CA TYR A 22 -3.18 0.86 -10.90
C TYR A 22 -3.28 1.42 -9.49
N THR A 23 -3.95 2.54 -9.35
CA THR A 23 -4.25 3.17 -8.07
C THR A 23 -5.72 3.60 -8.02
N SER A 24 -6.34 3.42 -6.85
CA SER A 24 -7.70 3.88 -6.57
C SER A 24 -7.79 5.37 -6.23
N TYR A 25 -6.65 6.06 -6.08
CA TYR A 25 -6.65 7.49 -5.80
C TYR A 25 -7.48 8.30 -6.80
N PRO A 26 -8.15 9.38 -6.35
CA PRO A 26 -8.87 10.30 -7.21
C PRO A 26 -8.01 10.84 -8.36
N PRO A 27 -8.59 11.27 -9.49
CA PRO A 27 -7.83 11.67 -10.69
C PRO A 27 -6.69 12.65 -10.44
N LEU A 28 -6.91 13.66 -9.59
CA LEU A 28 -5.92 14.68 -9.22
C LEU A 28 -4.66 14.09 -8.55
N HIS A 29 -4.81 12.95 -7.86
CA HIS A 29 -3.77 12.32 -7.04
C HIS A 29 -3.14 11.08 -7.69
N ARG A 30 -3.60 10.66 -8.87
CA ARG A 30 -3.15 9.41 -9.52
C ARG A 30 -1.70 9.45 -9.94
N ALA A 31 -1.29 10.48 -10.65
CA ALA A 31 0.04 10.56 -11.26
C ALA A 31 1.16 10.38 -10.23
N ALA A 32 1.06 11.04 -9.08
CA ALA A 32 2.04 10.93 -7.99
C ALA A 32 2.14 9.52 -7.38
N ASN A 33 1.08 8.69 -7.52
CA ASN A 33 0.97 7.37 -6.93
C ASN A 33 1.01 6.22 -7.95
N GLN A 34 1.30 6.51 -9.22
CA GLN A 34 1.53 5.52 -10.29
C GLN A 34 3.02 5.17 -10.48
N THR A 35 3.86 5.58 -9.54
CA THR A 35 5.31 5.31 -9.51
C THR A 35 5.66 4.03 -8.75
N ARG A 36 4.65 3.32 -8.27
CA ARG A 36 4.77 1.99 -7.69
C ARG A 36 4.06 0.95 -8.54
N TYR A 37 4.59 -0.24 -8.55
CA TYR A 37 4.05 -1.40 -9.26
C TYR A 37 3.82 -2.53 -8.28
N ASN A 38 2.63 -3.10 -8.26
CA ASN A 38 2.17 -4.06 -7.26
C ASN A 38 1.85 -5.41 -7.89
N ARG A 39 2.33 -6.49 -7.25
CA ARG A 39 1.87 -7.87 -7.47
C ARG A 39 1.09 -8.31 -6.23
N ARG A 40 -0.20 -8.54 -6.36
CA ARG A 40 -1.09 -8.91 -5.25
C ARG A 40 -1.00 -10.40 -4.94
N LEU A 41 0.06 -10.79 -4.24
CA LEU A 41 0.37 -12.20 -3.96
C LEU A 41 -0.70 -12.85 -3.10
N GLY A 42 -1.22 -12.15 -2.08
CA GLY A 42 -2.28 -12.64 -1.20
C GLY A 42 -3.56 -12.96 -1.96
N ASP A 43 -3.98 -12.08 -2.89
CA ASP A 43 -5.18 -12.30 -3.72
C ASP A 43 -4.99 -13.50 -4.66
N HIS A 44 -3.79 -13.66 -5.23
CA HIS A 44 -3.44 -14.81 -6.06
C HIS A 44 -3.52 -16.12 -5.27
N ALA A 45 -3.04 -16.13 -4.04
CA ALA A 45 -3.12 -17.28 -3.13
C ALA A 45 -4.53 -17.51 -2.53
N GLY A 46 -5.46 -16.55 -2.69
CA GLY A 46 -6.81 -16.59 -2.12
C GLY A 46 -6.90 -16.26 -0.64
N LEU A 47 -5.95 -15.47 -0.12
CA LEU A 47 -5.98 -14.99 1.26
C LEU A 47 -7.06 -13.89 1.41
N THR A 48 -7.82 -13.94 2.50
CA THR A 48 -8.93 -13.02 2.75
C THR A 48 -8.76 -12.14 3.98
N ASN A 49 -8.05 -12.60 5.01
CA ASN A 49 -7.91 -11.88 6.26
C ASN A 49 -6.89 -10.73 6.17
N PHE A 50 -5.89 -10.88 5.30
CA PHE A 50 -4.86 -9.86 5.10
C PHE A 50 -4.39 -9.86 3.64
N GLY A 51 -3.86 -8.73 3.20
CA GLY A 51 -3.20 -8.57 1.92
C GLY A 51 -1.71 -8.85 2.02
N VAL A 52 -1.15 -9.46 0.98
CA VAL A 52 0.31 -9.59 0.80
C VAL A 52 0.63 -9.07 -0.58
N THR A 53 1.44 -8.02 -0.65
CA THR A 53 1.77 -7.34 -1.90
C THR A 53 3.27 -7.21 -2.06
N LEU A 54 3.79 -7.68 -3.20
CA LEU A 54 5.14 -7.33 -3.62
C LEU A 54 5.05 -5.99 -4.35
N THR A 55 5.65 -4.96 -3.76
CA THR A 55 5.63 -3.59 -4.27
C THR A 55 7.01 -3.21 -4.79
N ARG A 56 7.09 -2.80 -6.06
CA ARG A 56 8.28 -2.23 -6.66
C ARG A 56 8.09 -0.73 -6.85
N ILE A 57 9.02 0.08 -6.33
CA ILE A 57 9.01 1.53 -6.44
C ILE A 57 10.16 1.96 -7.35
N ILE A 58 9.85 2.62 -8.46
CA ILE A 58 10.85 3.11 -9.41
C ILE A 58 11.65 4.30 -8.85
N PRO A 59 12.80 4.65 -9.42
CA PRO A 59 13.56 5.85 -9.02
C PRO A 59 12.70 7.11 -8.98
N GLY A 60 12.79 7.88 -7.88
CA GLY A 60 11.98 9.07 -7.63
C GLY A 60 10.52 8.81 -7.25
N GLY A 61 10.12 7.54 -7.18
CA GLY A 61 8.75 7.14 -6.85
C GLY A 61 8.47 7.02 -5.37
N GLN A 62 7.18 6.79 -5.05
CA GLN A 62 6.70 6.61 -3.68
C GLN A 62 5.66 5.50 -3.58
N SER A 63 5.50 4.93 -2.37
CA SER A 63 4.49 3.90 -2.09
C SER A 63 3.07 4.46 -2.10
N SER A 64 2.90 5.66 -1.56
CA SER A 64 1.61 6.33 -1.34
C SER A 64 1.87 7.78 -0.95
N TYR A 65 0.82 8.59 -0.77
CA TYR A 65 0.92 9.75 0.14
C TYR A 65 1.13 9.25 1.57
N ARG A 66 1.75 10.09 2.41
CA ARG A 66 1.87 9.78 3.83
C ARG A 66 0.47 9.66 4.45
N HIS A 67 0.22 8.52 5.11
CA HIS A 67 -1.10 8.14 5.59
C HIS A 67 -1.04 7.29 6.86
N ALA A 68 -2.14 7.25 7.59
CA ALA A 68 -2.33 6.38 8.75
C ALA A 68 -3.72 5.72 8.69
N HIS A 69 -3.77 4.46 9.08
CA HIS A 69 -4.98 3.64 9.16
C HIS A 69 -5.59 3.67 10.56
N SER A 70 -6.92 3.72 10.63
CA SER A 70 -7.65 3.69 11.91
C SER A 70 -7.84 2.28 12.48
N ARG A 71 -7.90 1.26 11.62
CA ARG A 71 -8.27 -0.12 12.01
C ARG A 71 -7.40 -1.22 11.40
N GLN A 72 -6.55 -0.89 10.44
CA GLN A 72 -5.73 -1.88 9.76
C GLN A 72 -4.26 -1.72 10.14
N ASP A 73 -3.66 -2.82 10.62
CA ASP A 73 -2.21 -2.89 10.80
C ASP A 73 -1.51 -3.00 9.45
N GLU A 74 -0.34 -2.37 9.32
CA GLU A 74 0.52 -2.54 8.16
C GLU A 74 1.93 -2.93 8.59
N PHE A 75 2.52 -3.89 7.87
CA PHE A 75 3.90 -4.31 8.03
C PHE A 75 4.61 -4.28 6.67
N VAL A 76 5.84 -3.75 6.68
CA VAL A 76 6.66 -3.64 5.48
C VAL A 76 8.03 -4.24 5.73
N TYR A 77 8.50 -5.07 4.79
CA TYR A 77 9.84 -5.64 4.78
C TYR A 77 10.56 -5.22 3.49
N VAL A 78 11.76 -4.68 3.60
CA VAL A 78 12.59 -4.30 2.45
C VAL A 78 13.28 -5.55 1.91
N LEU A 79 12.88 -5.98 0.71
CA LEU A 79 13.46 -7.15 0.05
C LEU A 79 14.72 -6.82 -0.74
N GLU A 80 14.72 -5.66 -1.40
CA GLU A 80 15.81 -5.26 -2.30
C GLU A 80 15.92 -3.74 -2.36
N GLY A 81 17.14 -3.22 -2.39
CA GLY A 81 17.44 -1.81 -2.53
C GLY A 81 17.43 -1.04 -1.21
N GLU A 82 17.28 0.28 -1.35
CA GLU A 82 17.24 1.25 -0.26
C GLU A 82 16.04 2.18 -0.46
N VAL A 83 15.31 2.45 0.60
CA VAL A 83 14.12 3.31 0.59
C VAL A 83 14.12 4.25 1.79
N VAL A 84 13.62 5.46 1.61
CA VAL A 84 13.38 6.39 2.71
C VAL A 84 11.97 6.19 3.24
N MET A 85 11.84 5.78 4.50
CA MET A 85 10.60 5.81 5.24
C MET A 85 10.41 7.20 5.84
N GLU A 86 9.29 7.85 5.56
CA GLU A 86 8.91 9.13 6.15
C GLU A 86 7.72 8.93 7.09
N THR A 87 7.85 9.38 8.34
CA THR A 87 6.82 9.33 9.39
C THR A 87 6.61 10.70 10.02
N ASN A 88 5.75 10.80 11.04
CA ASN A 88 5.59 12.03 11.82
C ASN A 88 6.88 12.41 12.57
N ALA A 89 7.71 11.43 12.91
CA ALA A 89 8.99 11.65 13.59
C ALA A 89 10.14 12.07 12.65
N GLY A 90 9.90 12.06 11.32
CA GLY A 90 10.91 12.42 10.33
C GLY A 90 11.19 11.30 9.33
N ALA A 91 12.39 11.29 8.76
CA ALA A 91 12.80 10.38 7.70
C ALA A 91 13.90 9.42 8.20
N GLN A 92 13.79 8.15 7.82
CA GLN A 92 14.78 7.11 8.08
C GLN A 92 15.05 6.32 6.81
N VAL A 93 16.33 6.03 6.56
CA VAL A 93 16.73 5.13 5.47
C VAL A 93 16.58 3.69 5.93
N LEU A 94 15.90 2.87 5.12
CA LEU A 94 15.79 1.43 5.30
C LEU A 94 16.46 0.73 4.13
N THR A 95 17.23 -0.32 4.42
CA THR A 95 17.91 -1.16 3.43
C THR A 95 17.35 -2.58 3.45
N ALA A 96 17.71 -3.38 2.45
CA ALA A 96 17.30 -4.78 2.37
C ALA A 96 17.56 -5.53 3.69
N GLY A 97 16.56 -6.27 4.17
CA GLY A 97 16.57 -6.96 5.46
C GLY A 97 15.95 -6.18 6.61
N MET A 98 15.75 -4.86 6.47
CA MET A 98 15.05 -4.05 7.48
C MET A 98 13.54 -4.12 7.30
N CYS A 99 12.81 -3.85 8.38
CA CYS A 99 11.35 -3.84 8.36
C CYS A 99 10.79 -2.68 9.18
N ALA A 100 9.52 -2.37 8.96
CA ALA A 100 8.73 -1.40 9.71
C ALA A 100 7.31 -1.93 9.93
N GLY A 101 6.69 -1.56 11.05
CA GLY A 101 5.31 -1.92 11.38
C GLY A 101 4.54 -0.69 11.86
N PHE A 102 3.30 -0.60 11.43
CA PHE A 102 2.40 0.51 11.73
C PHE A 102 1.11 -0.06 12.32
N PRO A 103 0.98 -0.07 13.66
CA PRO A 103 -0.25 -0.50 14.31
C PRO A 103 -1.43 0.41 13.92
N ALA A 104 -2.60 -0.17 13.81
CA ALA A 104 -3.84 0.57 13.65
C ALA A 104 -3.98 1.64 14.73
N ASP A 105 -4.57 2.78 14.39
CA ASP A 105 -4.85 3.91 15.29
C ASP A 105 -3.62 4.51 16.01
N CYS A 106 -2.40 4.18 15.54
CA CYS A 106 -1.19 4.77 16.13
C CYS A 106 -1.01 6.25 15.81
N GLY A 107 -1.73 6.77 14.78
CA GLY A 107 -1.66 8.16 14.35
C GLY A 107 -0.33 8.56 13.68
N ASP A 108 0.63 7.64 13.53
CA ASP A 108 1.91 7.90 12.86
C ASP A 108 1.78 7.66 11.35
N ALA A 109 1.48 8.73 10.63
CA ALA A 109 1.34 8.66 9.19
C ALA A 109 2.68 8.38 8.51
N HIS A 110 2.70 7.46 7.56
CA HIS A 110 3.91 6.98 6.91
C HIS A 110 3.79 6.88 5.39
N ARG A 111 4.94 6.89 4.73
CA ARG A 111 5.13 6.49 3.32
C ARG A 111 6.57 6.04 3.09
N PHE A 112 6.80 5.41 1.93
CA PHE A 112 8.13 5.02 1.48
C PHE A 112 8.45 5.73 0.17
N VAL A 113 9.63 6.36 0.09
CA VAL A 113 10.10 7.13 -1.07
C VAL A 113 11.41 6.56 -1.57
N ASN A 114 11.47 6.20 -2.83
CA ASN A 114 12.71 5.76 -3.47
C ASN A 114 13.50 6.98 -3.95
N ARG A 115 14.56 7.34 -3.24
CA ARG A 115 15.47 8.45 -3.59
C ARG A 115 16.73 7.98 -4.31
N THR A 116 16.78 6.71 -4.68
CA THR A 116 17.93 6.10 -5.37
C THR A 116 17.70 6.10 -6.89
N ASP A 117 18.70 5.65 -7.63
CA ASP A 117 18.67 5.47 -9.09
C ASP A 117 18.28 4.06 -9.54
N LYS A 118 17.90 3.19 -8.60
CA LYS A 118 17.48 1.80 -8.83
C LYS A 118 16.11 1.53 -8.26
N ASP A 119 15.44 0.50 -8.77
CA ASP A 119 14.19 0.02 -8.21
C ASP A 119 14.37 -0.49 -6.77
N VAL A 120 13.36 -0.28 -5.94
CA VAL A 120 13.26 -0.85 -4.59
C VAL A 120 12.12 -1.85 -4.57
N LYS A 121 12.31 -2.99 -3.89
CA LYS A 121 11.26 -4.00 -3.70
C LYS A 121 10.92 -4.15 -2.23
N LEU A 122 9.64 -4.02 -1.93
CA LEU A 122 9.07 -4.15 -0.59
C LEU A 122 8.06 -5.31 -0.57
N LEU A 123 8.03 -6.06 0.52
CA LEU A 123 6.89 -6.90 0.86
C LEU A 123 6.01 -6.12 1.82
N VAL A 124 4.78 -5.83 1.40
CA VAL A 124 3.78 -5.11 2.20
C VAL A 124 2.71 -6.09 2.62
N VAL A 125 2.46 -6.16 3.93
CA VAL A 125 1.41 -6.98 4.53
C VAL A 125 0.48 -6.06 5.32
N GLY A 126 -0.80 -6.05 4.97
CA GLY A 126 -1.81 -5.26 5.69
C GLY A 126 -3.05 -6.10 5.95
N ASP A 127 -3.66 -5.96 7.11
CA ASP A 127 -4.91 -6.64 7.39
C ASP A 127 -6.09 -6.04 6.59
N ARG A 128 -7.26 -6.66 6.67
CA ARG A 128 -8.47 -6.26 5.92
C ARG A 128 -9.64 -6.00 6.86
N THR A 129 -9.36 -5.52 8.05
CA THR A 129 -10.40 -5.15 9.02
C THR A 129 -11.36 -4.14 8.40
N ALA A 130 -12.66 -4.44 8.50
CA ALA A 130 -13.70 -3.62 7.92
C ALA A 130 -13.85 -2.27 8.65
N GLY A 131 -14.32 -1.25 7.90
CA GLY A 131 -14.57 0.08 8.45
C GLY A 131 -13.30 0.86 8.74
N ASP A 132 -12.21 0.54 8.07
CA ASP A 132 -10.97 1.31 8.14
C ASP A 132 -11.14 2.70 7.53
N GLU A 133 -10.54 3.68 8.18
CA GLU A 133 -10.44 5.06 7.69
C GLU A 133 -8.97 5.44 7.54
N ILE A 134 -8.65 6.11 6.44
CA ILE A 134 -7.29 6.54 6.14
C ILE A 134 -7.22 8.06 6.22
N SER A 135 -6.36 8.56 7.08
CA SER A 135 -6.02 9.97 7.18
C SER A 135 -4.77 10.30 6.37
N TYR A 136 -4.77 11.46 5.69
CA TYR A 136 -3.66 11.97 4.89
C TYR A 136 -3.25 13.36 5.41
N PRO A 137 -2.18 13.47 6.24
CA PRO A 137 -1.84 14.76 6.84
C PRO A 137 -1.43 15.84 5.84
N ASP A 138 -0.76 15.46 4.75
CA ASP A 138 -0.10 16.37 3.82
C ASP A 138 -0.98 16.82 2.64
N VAL A 139 -2.14 16.21 2.46
CA VAL A 139 -3.10 16.53 1.39
C VAL A 139 -4.51 16.67 1.94
N ASP A 140 -5.36 17.42 1.25
CA ASP A 140 -6.78 17.55 1.62
C ASP A 140 -7.57 16.34 1.13
N MET A 141 -7.36 15.22 1.81
CA MET A 141 -7.96 13.95 1.46
C MET A 141 -8.18 13.09 2.71
N HIS A 142 -9.27 12.35 2.70
CA HIS A 142 -9.66 11.31 3.65
C HIS A 142 -10.25 10.15 2.87
N ALA A 143 -10.09 8.92 3.34
CA ALA A 143 -10.69 7.76 2.71
C ALA A 143 -11.37 6.85 3.73
N VAL A 144 -12.50 6.27 3.35
CA VAL A 144 -13.26 5.33 4.18
C VAL A 144 -13.49 4.05 3.40
N LEU A 145 -13.17 2.91 4.01
CA LEU A 145 -13.41 1.59 3.43
C LEU A 145 -14.90 1.27 3.45
N GLY A 146 -15.50 1.21 2.27
CA GLY A 146 -16.90 0.84 2.10
C GLY A 146 -17.15 -0.65 2.35
N ALA A 147 -18.41 -1.00 2.58
CA ALA A 147 -18.87 -2.39 2.75
C ALA A 147 -18.61 -3.26 1.48
N ASP A 148 -18.43 -2.62 0.33
CA ASP A 148 -18.07 -3.23 -0.95
C ASP A 148 -16.56 -3.53 -1.08
N GLY A 149 -15.75 -3.19 -0.06
CA GLY A 149 -14.30 -3.35 -0.05
C GLY A 149 -13.54 -2.29 -0.84
N ALA A 150 -14.21 -1.22 -1.29
CA ALA A 150 -13.57 -0.11 -2.00
C ALA A 150 -13.45 1.12 -1.09
N TYR A 151 -12.32 1.82 -1.18
CA TYR A 151 -12.16 3.10 -0.49
C TYR A 151 -12.91 4.20 -1.23
N LYS A 152 -13.69 4.98 -0.48
CA LYS A 152 -14.35 6.20 -0.92
C LYS A 152 -13.55 7.39 -0.42
N PHE A 153 -13.20 8.28 -1.35
CA PHE A 153 -12.35 9.43 -1.05
C PHE A 153 -13.18 10.71 -0.96
N THR A 154 -12.86 11.52 0.05
CA THR A 154 -13.42 12.85 0.27
C THR A 154 -12.32 13.85 0.60
N THR A 155 -12.62 15.15 0.51
CA THR A 155 -11.82 16.17 1.20
C THR A 155 -11.92 15.97 2.71
N LYS A 156 -11.06 16.63 3.50
CA LYS A 156 -11.15 16.65 4.98
C LYS A 156 -12.45 17.30 5.49
N LYS A 157 -13.18 18.03 4.62
CA LYS A 157 -14.49 18.60 4.89
C LYS A 157 -15.66 17.68 4.51
N GLY A 158 -15.37 16.49 3.93
CA GLY A 158 -16.38 15.50 3.54
C GLY A 158 -16.93 15.67 2.12
N GLU A 159 -16.39 16.55 1.30
CA GLU A 159 -16.78 16.70 -0.10
C GLU A 159 -16.21 15.54 -0.94
N PRO A 160 -16.97 14.88 -1.84
CA PRO A 160 -16.48 13.79 -2.68
C PRO A 160 -15.32 14.24 -3.60
N LEU A 161 -14.33 13.34 -3.81
CA LEU A 161 -13.18 13.53 -4.71
C LEU A 161 -13.25 12.64 -5.96
#